data_7afe22fb203191e8e71ef5cf558c15f7
#
_entry.id   7afe22fb203191e8e71ef5cf558c15f7
#
_cell.length_a   1.000
_cell.length_b   1.000
_cell.length_c   1.000
_cell.angle_alpha   90.00
_cell.angle_beta   90.00
_cell.angle_gamma   90.00
#
_symmetry.space_group_name_H-M   'P 1'
#
loop_
_entity.id
_entity.type
_entity.pdbx_description
1 polymer ?
#
loop_
_entity_poly.entity_id
_entity_poly.type
_entity_poly.pdbx_seq_one_letter_code
_entity_poly.pdbx_strand_id
1 'polypeptide(L)'
;MVIRARRGCTRKLLHKRIPILSWLPYYTSRAAISDLLAGLTVGLTVIPQAIAYSNVAGLPLQYGLYSSFMACFIYTIFGSCKDSAVGPTAIASILTRENLRGLGPEFAVLLCFLAGCVELLMGILQLGKCTSPFLYPTLTL
;
A
#
# COMPACT_ATOMS: atom_id res chain seq x y z
N MET A 1 9.34 6.42 -38.98
CA MET A 1 8.20 5.63 -38.50
C MET A 1 8.43 4.95 -37.14
N VAL A 2 9.68 4.64 -36.78
CA VAL A 2 10.08 3.95 -35.54
C VAL A 2 9.90 4.78 -34.25
N ILE A 3 10.08 6.10 -34.32
CA ILE A 3 9.99 7.02 -33.16
C ILE A 3 8.55 7.17 -32.62
N ARG A 4 7.55 7.08 -33.50
CA ARG A 4 6.12 7.18 -33.10
C ARG A 4 5.64 5.92 -32.37
N ALA A 5 6.16 4.75 -32.70
CA ALA A 5 5.85 3.50 -32.03
C ALA A 5 6.44 3.43 -30.60
N ARG A 6 7.63 3.98 -30.38
CA ARG A 6 8.26 4.08 -29.05
C ARG A 6 7.48 5.00 -28.10
N ARG A 7 6.97 6.14 -28.59
CA ARG A 7 6.13 7.06 -27.77
C ARG A 7 4.79 6.45 -27.38
N GLY A 8 4.16 5.69 -28.27
CA GLY A 8 2.91 4.96 -27.96
C GLY A 8 3.10 3.84 -26.94
N CYS A 9 4.22 3.14 -27.02
CA CYS A 9 4.57 2.08 -26.07
C CYS A 9 4.89 2.67 -24.67
N THR A 10 5.60 3.78 -24.60
CA THR A 10 5.95 4.47 -23.34
C THR A 10 4.69 5.04 -22.66
N ARG A 11 3.77 5.67 -23.40
CA ARG A 11 2.51 6.15 -22.83
C ARG A 11 1.63 5.03 -22.30
N LYS A 12 1.50 3.92 -23.04
CA LYS A 12 0.75 2.74 -22.59
C LYS A 12 1.37 2.10 -21.35
N LEU A 13 2.70 2.06 -21.28
CA LEU A 13 3.42 1.58 -20.09
C LEU A 13 3.26 2.53 -18.91
N LEU A 14 3.26 3.84 -19.12
CA LEU A 14 3.05 4.84 -18.07
C LEU A 14 1.63 4.72 -17.49
N HIS A 15 0.60 4.63 -18.33
CA HIS A 15 -0.79 4.42 -17.88
C HIS A 15 -0.99 3.09 -17.14
N LYS A 16 -0.20 2.07 -17.49
CA LYS A 16 -0.21 0.77 -16.79
C LYS A 16 0.53 0.79 -15.45
N ARG A 17 1.53 1.67 -15.31
CA ARG A 17 2.34 1.81 -14.08
C ARG A 17 1.81 2.84 -13.11
N ILE A 18 1.07 3.83 -13.60
CA ILE A 18 0.47 4.91 -12.80
C ILE A 18 -1.02 4.95 -13.13
N PRO A 19 -1.84 4.15 -12.44
CA PRO A 19 -3.28 4.04 -12.75
C PRO A 19 -4.04 5.33 -12.52
N ILE A 20 -3.56 6.24 -11.68
CA ILE A 20 -4.18 7.55 -11.41
C ILE A 20 -4.38 8.38 -12.70
N LEU A 21 -3.45 8.29 -13.67
CA LEU A 21 -3.58 9.02 -14.94
C LEU A 21 -4.71 8.50 -15.83
N SER A 22 -5.18 7.27 -15.62
CA SER A 22 -6.22 6.66 -16.45
C SER A 22 -7.63 7.04 -16.00
N TRP A 23 -7.87 7.22 -14.71
CA TRP A 23 -9.20 7.51 -14.19
C TRP A 23 -9.43 8.98 -13.81
N LEU A 24 -8.35 9.75 -13.54
CA LEU A 24 -8.43 11.16 -13.17
C LEU A 24 -9.22 12.03 -14.18
N PRO A 25 -9.06 11.86 -15.52
CA PRO A 25 -9.82 12.67 -16.47
C PRO A 25 -11.33 12.38 -16.54
N TYR A 26 -11.76 11.21 -16.01
CA TYR A 26 -13.18 10.82 -15.97
C TYR A 26 -13.83 11.06 -14.60
N TYR A 27 -13.11 11.76 -13.70
CA TYR A 27 -13.56 12.01 -12.35
C TYR A 27 -14.72 13.00 -12.31
N THR A 28 -15.86 12.56 -11.79
CA THR A 28 -17.09 13.34 -11.74
C THR A 28 -17.31 13.91 -10.32
N SER A 29 -17.95 15.06 -10.19
CA SER A 29 -18.25 15.68 -8.90
C SER A 29 -19.06 14.76 -7.95
N ARG A 30 -19.91 13.90 -8.49
CA ARG A 30 -20.61 12.86 -7.70
C ARG A 30 -19.65 11.83 -7.10
N ALA A 31 -18.66 11.40 -7.86
CA ALA A 31 -17.63 10.49 -7.37
C ALA A 31 -16.81 11.16 -6.25
N ALA A 32 -16.50 12.44 -6.38
CA ALA A 32 -15.79 13.19 -5.35
C ALA A 32 -16.52 13.21 -3.99
N ILE A 33 -17.83 13.41 -4.00
CA ILE A 33 -18.64 13.41 -2.77
C ILE A 33 -18.69 12.01 -2.15
N SER A 34 -18.85 10.98 -2.99
CA SER A 34 -18.84 9.59 -2.55
C SER A 34 -17.50 9.19 -1.93
N ASP A 35 -16.41 9.59 -2.58
CA ASP A 35 -15.05 9.31 -2.10
C ASP A 35 -14.71 10.09 -0.82
N LEU A 36 -15.24 11.30 -0.67
CA LEU A 36 -15.10 12.08 0.56
C LEU A 36 -15.78 11.37 1.75
N LEU A 37 -17.01 10.89 1.55
CA LEU A 37 -17.75 10.16 2.58
C LEU A 37 -17.06 8.83 2.91
N ALA A 38 -16.64 8.09 1.90
CA ALA A 38 -15.89 6.85 2.09
C ALA A 38 -14.56 7.10 2.80
N GLY A 39 -13.81 8.12 2.40
CA GLY A 39 -12.56 8.52 3.03
C GLY A 39 -12.72 8.93 4.49
N LEU A 40 -13.78 9.67 4.81
CA LEU A 40 -14.09 10.02 6.20
C LEU A 40 -14.39 8.78 7.05
N THR A 41 -15.21 7.87 6.53
CA THR A 41 -15.56 6.63 7.22
C THR A 41 -14.35 5.74 7.46
N VAL A 42 -13.52 5.54 6.43
CA VAL A 42 -12.29 4.76 6.55
C VAL A 42 -11.29 5.44 7.47
N GLY A 43 -11.15 6.77 7.39
CA GLY A 43 -10.27 7.53 8.28
C GLY A 43 -10.62 7.37 9.76
N LEU A 44 -11.90 7.45 10.10
CA LEU A 44 -12.38 7.26 11.47
C LEU A 44 -12.11 5.86 12.02
N THR A 45 -12.04 4.85 11.17
CA THR A 45 -11.69 3.47 11.58
C THR A 45 -10.18 3.22 11.60
N VAL A 46 -9.44 3.78 10.68
CA VAL A 46 -7.99 3.57 10.53
C VAL A 46 -7.20 4.28 11.64
N ILE A 47 -7.64 5.46 12.10
CA ILE A 47 -6.94 6.21 13.15
C ILE A 47 -6.84 5.42 14.47
N PRO A 48 -7.96 4.96 15.10
CA PRO A 48 -7.84 4.17 16.32
C PRO A 48 -7.13 2.83 16.09
N GLN A 49 -7.29 2.23 14.93
CA GLN A 49 -6.59 1.01 14.56
C GLN A 49 -5.07 1.21 14.48
N ALA A 50 -4.60 2.29 13.89
CA ALA A 50 -3.19 2.64 13.81
C ALA A 50 -2.57 2.89 15.19
N ILE A 51 -3.31 3.55 16.07
CA ILE A 51 -2.93 3.77 17.47
C ILE A 51 -2.80 2.45 18.22
N ALA A 52 -3.79 1.56 18.08
CA ALA A 52 -3.77 0.25 18.71
C ALA A 52 -2.56 -0.58 18.25
N TYR A 53 -2.27 -0.61 16.95
CA TYR A 53 -1.15 -1.37 16.42
C TYR A 53 0.21 -0.79 16.77
N SER A 54 0.36 0.53 16.90
CA SER A 54 1.60 1.12 17.41
C SER A 54 1.88 0.72 18.85
N ASN A 55 0.84 0.68 19.70
CA ASN A 55 0.97 0.18 21.07
C ASN A 55 1.36 -1.30 21.12
N VAL A 56 0.75 -2.12 20.28
CA VAL A 56 1.09 -3.54 20.15
C VAL A 56 2.54 -3.72 19.71
N ALA A 57 3.02 -2.91 18.77
CA ALA A 57 4.40 -2.91 18.32
C ALA A 57 5.40 -2.38 19.37
N GLY A 58 4.91 -1.70 20.42
CA GLY A 58 5.77 -1.06 21.42
C GLY A 58 6.46 0.20 20.91
N LEU A 59 5.87 0.86 19.91
CA LEU A 59 6.37 2.08 19.30
C LEU A 59 5.55 3.29 19.77
N PRO A 60 6.13 4.51 19.75
CA PRO A 60 5.39 5.74 19.95
C PRO A 60 4.22 5.87 18.96
N LEU A 61 3.08 6.40 19.42
CA LEU A 61 1.83 6.55 18.65
C LEU A 61 2.02 7.25 17.30
N GLN A 62 2.96 8.18 17.24
CA GLN A 62 3.27 8.96 16.03
C GLN A 62 3.68 8.06 14.85
N TYR A 63 4.45 7.00 15.09
CA TYR A 63 4.91 6.10 14.03
C TYR A 63 3.77 5.32 13.38
N GLY A 64 2.77 4.90 14.17
CA GLY A 64 1.59 4.24 13.64
C GLY A 64 0.74 5.14 12.75
N LEU A 65 0.55 6.40 13.16
CA LEU A 65 -0.19 7.39 12.37
C LEU A 65 0.52 7.75 11.07
N TYR A 66 1.84 7.99 11.13
CA TYR A 66 2.62 8.28 9.93
C TYR A 66 2.64 7.11 8.95
N SER A 67 2.77 5.89 9.43
CA SER A 67 2.72 4.69 8.60
C SER A 67 1.39 4.56 7.86
N SER A 68 0.26 4.78 8.55
CA SER A 68 -1.07 4.73 7.94
C SER A 68 -1.26 5.80 6.87
N PHE A 69 -0.88 7.04 7.18
CA PHE A 69 -1.03 8.15 6.25
C PHE A 69 -0.20 7.97 4.98
N MET A 70 1.08 7.62 5.13
CA MET A 70 1.98 7.43 3.99
C MET A 70 1.58 6.23 3.14
N ALA A 71 1.13 5.13 3.75
CA ALA A 71 0.67 3.96 3.03
C ALA A 71 -0.53 4.27 2.14
N CYS A 72 -1.54 4.95 2.66
CA CYS A 72 -2.72 5.38 1.89
C CYS A 72 -2.33 6.32 0.75
N PHE A 73 -1.45 7.30 1.01
CA PHE A 73 -1.06 8.28 0.01
C PHE A 73 -0.30 7.64 -1.17
N ILE A 74 0.68 6.79 -0.87
CA ILE A 74 1.46 6.08 -1.90
C ILE A 74 0.57 5.12 -2.68
N TYR A 75 -0.35 4.43 -1.99
CA TYR A 75 -1.26 3.49 -2.65
C TYR A 75 -2.25 4.20 -3.58
N THR A 76 -2.69 5.41 -3.27
CA THR A 76 -3.56 6.21 -4.16
C THR A 76 -2.87 6.51 -5.50
N ILE A 77 -1.55 6.68 -5.50
CA ILE A 77 -0.78 6.98 -6.72
C ILE A 77 -0.45 5.72 -7.52
N PHE A 78 0.00 4.66 -6.84
CA PHE A 78 0.55 3.44 -7.45
C PHE A 78 -0.37 2.23 -7.36
N GLY A 79 -1.42 2.29 -6.55
CA GLY A 79 -2.32 1.17 -6.34
C GLY A 79 -3.09 0.78 -7.60
N SER A 80 -3.16 -0.52 -7.87
CA SER A 80 -3.91 -1.07 -9.01
C SER A 80 -5.38 -1.31 -8.68
N CYS A 81 -5.71 -1.45 -7.40
CA CYS A 81 -7.06 -1.77 -6.93
C CYS A 81 -7.62 -0.59 -6.14
N LYS A 82 -8.67 0.03 -6.64
CA LYS A 82 -9.29 1.23 -6.04
C LYS A 82 -10.12 0.93 -4.80
N ASP A 83 -10.53 -0.31 -4.62
CA ASP A 83 -11.43 -0.73 -3.55
C ASP A 83 -10.68 -1.33 -2.34
N SER A 84 -9.34 -1.23 -2.32
CA SER A 84 -8.51 -1.80 -1.26
C SER A 84 -7.90 -0.70 -0.38
N ALA A 85 -8.21 -0.74 0.91
CA ALA A 85 -7.56 0.11 1.90
C ALA A 85 -6.29 -0.57 2.42
N VAL A 86 -5.15 0.13 2.33
CA VAL A 86 -3.85 -0.36 2.81
C VAL A 86 -3.51 0.36 4.11
N GLY A 87 -3.17 -0.40 5.12
CA GLY A 87 -2.80 0.14 6.43
C GLY A 87 -1.99 -0.86 7.27
N PRO A 88 -1.60 -0.47 8.48
CA PRO A 88 -0.87 -1.35 9.38
C PRO A 88 -1.71 -2.58 9.74
N THR A 89 -1.05 -3.73 9.91
CA THR A 89 -1.69 -5.00 10.28
C THR A 89 -1.23 -5.45 11.66
N ALA A 90 -2.11 -6.15 12.38
CA ALA A 90 -1.80 -6.68 13.71
C ALA A 90 -0.61 -7.64 13.68
N ILE A 91 -0.56 -8.50 12.66
CA ILE A 91 0.51 -9.51 12.50
C ILE A 91 1.87 -8.82 12.34
N ALA A 92 1.97 -7.81 11.47
CA ALA A 92 3.21 -7.06 11.28
C ALA A 92 3.63 -6.34 12.56
N SER A 93 2.69 -5.81 13.34
CA SER A 93 2.96 -5.13 14.60
C SER A 93 3.52 -6.08 15.67
N ILE A 94 2.97 -7.30 15.77
CA ILE A 94 3.48 -8.33 16.69
C ILE A 94 4.87 -8.78 16.28
N LEU A 95 5.09 -9.05 14.99
CA LEU A 95 6.41 -9.44 14.48
C LEU A 95 7.45 -8.34 14.71
N THR A 96 7.07 -7.09 14.52
CA THR A 96 7.94 -5.94 14.79
C THR A 96 8.35 -5.92 16.26
N ARG A 97 7.41 -6.11 17.19
CA ARG A 97 7.68 -6.15 18.62
C ARG A 97 8.63 -7.29 19.01
N GLU A 98 8.43 -8.48 18.45
CA GLU A 98 9.28 -9.64 18.73
C GLU A 98 10.71 -9.42 18.24
N ASN A 99 10.88 -8.82 17.07
CA ASN A 99 12.21 -8.52 16.51
C ASN A 99 12.90 -7.34 17.18
N LEU A 100 12.13 -6.41 17.79
CA LEU A 100 12.63 -5.19 18.41
C LEU A 100 12.85 -5.29 19.92
N ARG A 101 12.82 -6.48 20.51
CA ARG A 101 13.01 -6.67 21.97
C ARG A 101 14.27 -5.98 22.46
N GLY A 102 14.11 -4.79 23.06
CA GLY A 102 15.20 -4.00 23.63
C GLY A 102 15.97 -3.09 22.67
N LEU A 103 15.57 -3.04 21.40
CA LEU A 103 16.13 -2.14 20.40
C LEU A 103 15.16 -0.94 20.22
N GLY A 104 15.72 0.25 20.04
CA GLY A 104 14.93 1.49 19.92
C GLY A 104 14.06 1.56 18.66
N PRO A 105 13.19 2.58 18.55
CA PRO A 105 12.28 2.74 17.40
C PRO A 105 13.03 2.94 16.07
N GLU A 106 14.28 3.34 16.09
CA GLU A 106 15.12 3.49 14.89
C GLU A 106 15.31 2.16 14.14
N PHE A 107 15.45 1.06 14.88
CA PHE A 107 15.54 -0.27 14.29
C PHE A 107 14.24 -0.72 13.63
N ALA A 108 13.07 -0.25 14.11
CA ALA A 108 11.79 -0.52 13.46
C ALA A 108 11.72 0.12 12.06
N VAL A 109 12.23 1.35 11.93
CA VAL A 109 12.29 2.05 10.64
C VAL A 109 13.23 1.31 9.69
N LEU A 110 14.40 0.87 10.17
CA LEU A 110 15.34 0.09 9.38
C LEU A 110 14.72 -1.24 8.92
N LEU A 111 14.05 -1.95 9.81
CA LEU A 111 13.37 -3.21 9.51
C LEU A 111 12.29 -3.01 8.44
N CYS A 112 11.49 -1.96 8.57
CA CYS A 112 10.45 -1.59 7.60
C CYS A 112 11.06 -1.27 6.22
N PHE A 113 12.15 -0.54 6.20
CA PHE A 113 12.86 -0.22 4.96
C PHE A 113 13.41 -1.49 4.29
N LEU A 114 14.02 -2.38 5.07
CA LEU A 114 14.55 -3.64 4.54
C LEU A 114 13.44 -4.55 3.97
N ALA A 115 12.32 -4.67 4.68
CA ALA A 115 11.14 -5.40 4.22
C ALA A 115 10.61 -4.82 2.90
N GLY A 116 10.48 -3.49 2.81
CA GLY A 116 10.07 -2.81 1.58
C GLY A 116 11.02 -3.05 0.41
N CYS A 117 12.34 -3.08 0.66
CA CYS A 117 13.33 -3.42 -0.37
C CYS A 117 13.15 -4.86 -0.88
N VAL A 118 12.91 -5.82 0.01
CA VAL A 118 12.68 -7.22 -0.37
C VAL A 118 11.38 -7.36 -1.17
N GLU A 119 10.29 -6.72 -0.73
CA GLU A 119 9.02 -6.71 -1.46
C GLU A 119 9.16 -6.10 -2.85
N LEU A 120 9.92 -5.01 -2.97
CA LEU A 120 10.18 -4.36 -4.25
C LEU A 120 11.00 -5.27 -5.19
N LEU A 121 12.02 -5.96 -4.67
CA LEU A 121 12.80 -6.96 -5.40
C LEU A 121 11.90 -8.11 -5.89
N MET A 122 11.04 -8.64 -5.03
CA MET A 122 10.08 -9.69 -5.41
C MET A 122 9.09 -9.20 -6.48
N GLY A 123 8.66 -7.94 -6.39
CA GLY A 123 7.79 -7.30 -7.38
C GLY A 123 8.48 -7.16 -8.76
N ILE A 124 9.76 -6.77 -8.79
CA ILE A 124 10.55 -6.67 -10.04
C ILE A 124 10.76 -8.03 -10.67
N LEU A 125 11.05 -9.06 -9.88
CA LEU A 125 11.22 -10.44 -10.33
C LEU A 125 9.90 -11.09 -10.79
N GLN A 126 8.76 -10.36 -10.67
CA GLN A 126 7.42 -10.84 -11.02
C GLN A 126 7.05 -12.18 -10.36
N LEU A 127 7.55 -12.45 -9.16
CA LEU A 127 7.26 -13.67 -8.41
C LEU A 127 5.77 -13.81 -8.07
N GLY A 128 5.00 -12.71 -8.05
CA GLY A 128 3.55 -12.72 -7.91
C GLY A 128 2.81 -13.51 -9.00
N LYS A 129 3.41 -13.69 -10.18
CA LYS A 129 2.86 -14.57 -11.22
C LYS A 129 3.05 -16.05 -10.90
N CYS A 130 4.07 -16.39 -10.12
CA CYS A 130 4.33 -17.76 -9.69
C CYS A 130 3.40 -18.21 -8.55
N THR A 131 2.93 -17.27 -7.73
CA THR A 131 2.01 -17.53 -6.60
C THR A 131 0.54 -17.51 -7.03
N SER A 132 0.21 -16.92 -8.19
CA SER A 132 -1.15 -16.84 -8.71
C SER A 132 -1.86 -18.21 -8.83
N PRO A 133 -1.23 -19.29 -9.36
CA PRO A 133 -1.89 -20.60 -9.45
C PRO A 133 -2.11 -21.27 -8.09
N PHE A 134 -1.36 -20.86 -7.05
CA PHE A 134 -1.54 -21.40 -5.69
C PHE A 134 -2.66 -20.72 -4.90
N LEU A 135 -2.98 -19.46 -5.22
CA LEU A 135 -4.03 -18.71 -4.53
C LEU A 135 -5.43 -19.01 -5.07
N TYR A 136 -5.56 -19.40 -6.34
CA TYR A 136 -6.85 -19.69 -6.95
C TYR A 136 -7.64 -20.82 -6.27
N PRO A 137 -7.05 -21.96 -5.86
CA PRO A 137 -7.81 -23.01 -5.20
C PRO A 137 -8.22 -22.67 -3.75
N THR A 138 -7.57 -21.73 -3.09
CA THR A 138 -7.90 -21.35 -1.70
C THR A 138 -9.04 -20.33 -1.61
N LEU A 139 -9.36 -19.63 -2.69
CA LEU A 139 -10.44 -18.63 -2.75
C LEU A 139 -11.77 -19.20 -3.25
N THR A 140 -11.77 -20.44 -3.77
CA THR A 140 -12.97 -21.12 -4.31
C THR A 140 -13.54 -22.18 -3.36
N LEU A 141 -13.06 -22.28 -2.15
CA LEU A 141 -13.60 -23.08 -1.04
C LEU A 141 -14.33 -22.19 -0.04
#